data_4223116fedcdaa4916c72b81fba309c2
#
_entry.id   4223116fedcdaa4916c72b81fba309c2
#
_cell.length_a   1.000
_cell.length_b   1.000
_cell.length_c   1.000
_cell.angle_alpha   90.00
_cell.angle_beta   90.00
_cell.angle_gamma   90.00
#
_symmetry.space_group_name_H-M   'P 1'
#
loop_
_entity.id
_entity.type
_entity.pdbx_description
1 polymer ?
#
loop_
_entity_poly.entity_id
_entity_poly.type
_entity_poly.pdbx_seq_one_letter_code
_entity_poly.pdbx_strand_id
1 'polypeptide(L)'
;LGLLKMDFLGLRTLTVIHDTEMAVRHTKDPDFRVANIDYDDPATYEMLTRGETMGIFQLESTGMTQVLMSMRPKNLEDVIALISLYRPGPMDSIPTYLRNRKDPSKVVYQTPQMAHIVDVTNGVVIYQEQVMQICRELAGFSFGQADNVRRAMSKKKLKVMEAEREHFVHGCTEPGKECAGCVKNGIPEAVANQIY
;
A
#
# COMPACT_ATOMS: atom_id res chain seq x y z
N LEU A 1 12.85 27.65 19.14
CA LEU A 1 13.51 28.37 18.03
C LEU A 1 12.84 28.15 16.68
N GLY A 2 11.88 27.25 16.54
CA GLY A 2 11.12 27.05 15.30
C GLY A 2 11.94 26.55 14.08
N LEU A 3 13.08 25.93 14.31
CA LEU A 3 13.91 25.36 13.25
C LEU A 3 13.28 24.07 12.73
N LEU A 4 13.15 23.97 11.40
CA LEU A 4 12.69 22.77 10.72
C LEU A 4 13.87 21.79 10.55
N LYS A 5 13.73 20.58 11.09
CA LYS A 5 14.65 19.48 10.80
C LYS A 5 14.17 18.75 9.54
N MET A 6 15.03 18.67 8.54
CA MET A 6 14.79 17.93 7.30
C MET A 6 15.79 16.79 7.17
N ASP A 7 15.30 15.58 6.90
CA ASP A 7 16.12 14.43 6.63
C ASP A 7 16.17 14.20 5.11
N PHE A 8 17.39 14.15 4.55
CA PHE A 8 17.61 13.85 3.13
C PHE A 8 18.00 12.39 2.98
N LEU A 9 17.17 11.63 2.31
CA LEU A 9 17.41 10.23 2.03
C LEU A 9 17.76 10.04 0.57
N GLY A 10 18.88 9.35 0.30
CA GLY A 10 19.30 8.96 -1.05
C GLY A 10 19.13 7.47 -1.26
N LEU A 11 18.92 7.08 -2.51
CA LEU A 11 18.84 5.69 -2.93
C LEU A 11 19.93 5.41 -3.97
N ARG A 12 20.87 4.53 -3.64
CA ARG A 12 22.01 4.20 -4.51
C ARG A 12 21.59 3.60 -5.85
N THR A 13 20.47 2.88 -5.88
CA THR A 13 19.91 2.30 -7.11
C THR A 13 19.56 3.37 -8.14
N LEU A 14 19.15 4.58 -7.72
CA LEU A 14 18.90 5.69 -8.66
C LEU A 14 20.15 6.15 -9.38
N THR A 15 21.31 6.09 -8.73
CA THR A 15 22.60 6.38 -9.39
C THR A 15 22.91 5.33 -10.45
N VAL A 16 22.68 4.04 -10.15
CA VAL A 16 22.86 2.95 -11.12
C VAL A 16 21.95 3.14 -12.33
N ILE A 17 20.69 3.51 -12.13
CA ILE A 17 19.75 3.80 -13.21
C ILE A 17 20.25 4.98 -14.06
N HIS A 18 20.67 6.07 -13.43
CA HIS A 18 21.21 7.24 -14.14
C HIS A 18 22.44 6.88 -14.98
N ASP A 19 23.41 6.18 -14.39
CA ASP A 19 24.64 5.80 -15.08
C ASP A 19 24.34 4.85 -16.24
N THR A 20 23.36 3.96 -16.09
CA THR A 20 22.88 3.08 -17.16
C THR A 20 22.24 3.88 -18.30
N GLU A 21 21.39 4.86 -17.99
CA GLU A 21 20.81 5.77 -18.98
C GLU A 21 21.93 6.47 -19.77
N MET A 22 22.91 7.02 -19.06
CA MET A 22 24.03 7.72 -19.71
C MET A 22 24.86 6.78 -20.59
N ALA A 23 25.10 5.55 -20.15
CA ALA A 23 25.83 4.55 -20.94
C ALA A 23 25.08 4.18 -22.21
N VAL A 24 23.78 3.95 -22.15
CA VAL A 24 22.93 3.67 -23.31
C VAL A 24 22.94 4.82 -24.30
N ARG A 25 22.81 6.03 -23.81
CA ARG A 25 22.82 7.25 -24.65
C ARG A 25 24.16 7.45 -25.39
N HIS A 26 25.28 7.08 -24.77
CA HIS A 26 26.59 7.21 -25.39
C HIS A 26 26.88 6.08 -26.41
N THR A 27 26.29 4.90 -26.23
CA THR A 27 26.70 3.71 -26.97
C THR A 27 25.69 3.21 -28.00
N LYS A 28 24.39 3.46 -27.76
CA LYS A 28 23.30 2.85 -28.55
C LYS A 28 22.27 3.85 -29.04
N ASP A 29 21.71 4.65 -28.17
CA ASP A 29 20.58 5.53 -28.47
C ASP A 29 20.73 6.88 -27.73
N PRO A 30 21.14 7.95 -28.40
CA PRO A 30 21.30 9.27 -27.80
C PRO A 30 20.03 9.87 -27.18
N ASP A 31 18.88 9.42 -27.67
CA ASP A 31 17.57 9.94 -27.24
C ASP A 31 16.92 9.09 -26.12
N PHE A 32 17.55 7.98 -25.75
CA PHE A 32 17.06 7.13 -24.66
C PHE A 32 16.87 7.89 -23.37
N ARG A 33 15.72 7.71 -22.74
CA ARG A 33 15.39 8.24 -21.40
C ARG A 33 14.64 7.18 -20.61
N VAL A 34 15.10 6.92 -19.40
CA VAL A 34 14.39 6.00 -18.47
C VAL A 34 12.96 6.48 -18.20
N ALA A 35 12.73 7.79 -18.16
CA ALA A 35 11.41 8.36 -17.98
C ALA A 35 10.40 8.04 -19.11
N ASN A 36 10.89 7.60 -20.27
CA ASN A 36 10.08 7.26 -21.44
C ASN A 36 9.90 5.75 -21.63
N ILE A 37 10.37 4.92 -20.69
CA ILE A 37 10.21 3.47 -20.75
C ILE A 37 8.71 3.12 -20.65
N ASP A 38 8.28 2.23 -21.53
CA ASP A 38 6.96 1.61 -21.43
C ASP A 38 6.95 0.61 -20.25
N TYR A 39 6.05 0.85 -19.29
CA TYR A 39 5.88 -0.03 -18.14
C TYR A 39 4.96 -1.22 -18.43
N ASP A 40 4.38 -1.32 -19.63
CA ASP A 40 3.49 -2.41 -20.02
C ASP A 40 4.18 -3.48 -20.88
N ASP A 41 5.53 -3.55 -20.87
CA ASP A 41 6.29 -4.57 -21.59
C ASP A 41 6.01 -5.99 -21.09
N PRO A 42 5.32 -6.86 -21.88
CA PRO A 42 4.96 -8.21 -21.44
C PRO A 42 6.17 -9.10 -21.18
N ALA A 43 7.29 -8.90 -21.89
CA ALA A 43 8.47 -9.71 -21.73
C ALA A 43 9.09 -9.55 -20.34
N THR A 44 9.03 -8.34 -19.78
CA THR A 44 9.45 -8.06 -18.41
C THR A 44 8.60 -8.82 -17.40
N TYR A 45 7.27 -8.81 -17.53
CA TYR A 45 6.39 -9.53 -16.59
C TYR A 45 6.47 -11.05 -16.74
N GLU A 46 6.70 -11.55 -17.94
CA GLU A 46 6.99 -12.97 -18.15
C GLU A 46 8.28 -13.41 -17.45
N MET A 47 9.36 -12.63 -17.58
CA MET A 47 10.62 -12.84 -16.88
C MET A 47 10.41 -12.87 -15.36
N LEU A 48 9.68 -11.90 -14.81
CA LEU A 48 9.34 -11.85 -13.39
C LEU A 48 8.52 -13.07 -12.96
N THR A 49 7.57 -13.51 -13.79
CA THR A 49 6.73 -14.71 -13.53
C THR A 49 7.56 -16.00 -13.50
N ARG A 50 8.66 -16.09 -14.26
CA ARG A 50 9.59 -17.21 -14.18
C ARG A 50 10.53 -17.17 -12.97
N GLY A 51 10.51 -16.08 -12.20
CA GLY A 51 11.36 -15.89 -11.03
C GLY A 51 12.81 -15.51 -11.38
N GLU A 52 13.04 -14.99 -12.57
CA GLU A 52 14.34 -14.50 -13.03
C GLU A 52 14.62 -13.10 -12.45
N THR A 53 14.83 -13.03 -11.14
CA THR A 53 14.89 -11.75 -10.38
C THR A 53 16.27 -11.41 -9.85
N MET A 54 17.30 -12.13 -10.26
CA MET A 54 18.69 -11.85 -9.86
C MET A 54 19.10 -10.45 -10.34
N GLY A 55 19.60 -9.63 -9.43
CA GLY A 55 20.00 -8.25 -9.71
C GLY A 55 18.84 -7.25 -9.79
N ILE A 56 17.59 -7.69 -9.63
CA ILE A 56 16.44 -6.79 -9.64
C ILE A 56 16.17 -6.27 -8.22
N PHE A 57 16.37 -4.97 -8.02
CA PHE A 57 16.23 -4.33 -6.72
C PHE A 57 14.93 -4.70 -6.00
N GLN A 58 15.03 -5.10 -4.73
CA GLN A 58 13.96 -5.56 -3.86
C GLN A 58 13.25 -6.87 -4.24
N LEU A 59 13.53 -7.48 -5.39
CA LEU A 59 12.85 -8.69 -5.85
C LEU A 59 13.73 -9.96 -5.75
N GLU A 60 14.95 -9.88 -5.23
CA GLU A 60 15.96 -10.94 -5.27
C GLU A 60 15.81 -12.03 -4.20
N SER A 61 15.08 -11.75 -3.10
CA SER A 61 14.99 -12.75 -2.02
C SER A 61 14.13 -13.94 -2.42
N THR A 62 14.52 -15.14 -2.00
CA THR A 62 13.80 -16.39 -2.32
C THR A 62 12.31 -16.30 -2.02
N GLY A 63 11.94 -15.75 -0.84
CA GLY A 63 10.53 -15.62 -0.46
C GLY A 63 9.77 -14.64 -1.36
N MET A 64 10.38 -13.50 -1.71
CA MET A 64 9.80 -12.53 -2.64
C MET A 64 9.62 -13.16 -4.03
N THR A 65 10.62 -13.87 -4.53
CA THR A 65 10.56 -14.57 -5.82
C THR A 65 9.43 -15.61 -5.86
N GLN A 66 9.24 -16.37 -4.79
CA GLN A 66 8.14 -17.35 -4.70
C GLN A 66 6.75 -16.69 -4.75
N VAL A 67 6.57 -15.57 -4.05
CA VAL A 67 5.30 -14.82 -4.09
C VAL A 67 5.09 -14.21 -5.47
N LEU A 68 6.14 -13.66 -6.08
CA LEU A 68 6.12 -13.10 -7.43
C LEU A 68 5.68 -14.14 -8.48
N MET A 69 6.27 -15.34 -8.45
CA MET A 69 5.90 -16.46 -9.33
C MET A 69 4.45 -16.90 -9.12
N SER A 70 3.97 -16.86 -7.86
CA SER A 70 2.59 -17.22 -7.51
C SER A 70 1.60 -16.15 -7.95
N MET A 71 1.98 -14.87 -7.86
CA MET A 71 1.16 -13.73 -8.24
C MET A 71 1.01 -13.58 -9.76
N ARG A 72 2.08 -13.90 -10.50
CA ARG A 72 2.17 -13.71 -11.95
C ARG A 72 1.80 -12.28 -12.35
N PRO A 73 2.65 -11.31 -12.08
CA PRO A 73 2.38 -9.90 -12.35
C PRO A 73 2.16 -9.68 -13.85
N LYS A 74 1.26 -8.73 -14.17
CA LYS A 74 0.93 -8.37 -15.57
C LYS A 74 1.15 -6.89 -15.86
N ASN A 75 1.33 -6.08 -14.83
CA ASN A 75 1.49 -4.64 -14.90
C ASN A 75 2.29 -4.12 -13.70
N LEU A 76 2.62 -2.84 -13.72
CA LEU A 76 3.40 -2.20 -12.66
C LEU A 76 2.66 -2.20 -11.31
N GLU A 77 1.34 -2.04 -11.31
CA GLU A 77 0.52 -2.03 -10.10
C GLU A 77 0.64 -3.34 -9.33
N ASP A 78 0.75 -4.46 -10.03
CA ASP A 78 0.98 -5.77 -9.42
C ASP A 78 2.31 -5.83 -8.69
N VAL A 79 3.36 -5.27 -9.27
CA VAL A 79 4.68 -5.20 -8.65
C VAL A 79 4.68 -4.28 -7.44
N ILE A 80 4.00 -3.13 -7.53
CA ILE A 80 3.83 -2.19 -6.41
C ILE A 80 3.08 -2.86 -5.25
N ALA A 81 1.98 -3.56 -5.55
CA ALA A 81 1.22 -4.29 -4.54
C ALA A 81 2.07 -5.38 -3.87
N LEU A 82 2.85 -6.14 -4.65
CA LEU A 82 3.74 -7.17 -4.13
C LEU A 82 4.79 -6.61 -3.16
N ILE A 83 5.49 -5.55 -3.57
CA ILE A 83 6.51 -4.91 -2.73
C ILE A 83 5.89 -4.35 -1.43
N SER A 84 4.66 -3.89 -1.51
CA SER A 84 3.92 -3.36 -0.37
C SER A 84 3.41 -4.47 0.57
N LEU A 85 2.99 -5.61 0.03
CA LEU A 85 2.55 -6.78 0.78
C LEU A 85 3.71 -7.53 1.45
N TYR A 86 4.86 -7.63 0.78
CA TYR A 86 5.99 -8.40 1.28
C TYR A 86 6.78 -7.62 2.35
N ARG A 87 6.08 -7.27 3.43
CA ARG A 87 6.64 -6.57 4.60
C ARG A 87 6.05 -7.18 5.88
N PRO A 88 6.78 -7.12 7.02
CA PRO A 88 6.21 -7.54 8.31
C PRO A 88 4.88 -6.83 8.59
N GLY A 89 3.83 -7.59 8.86
CA GLY A 89 2.46 -7.12 9.02
C GLY A 89 1.60 -7.46 7.80
N PRO A 90 1.67 -6.72 6.68
CA PRO A 90 0.86 -7.02 5.50
C PRO A 90 1.11 -8.39 4.88
N MET A 91 2.26 -9.01 5.14
CA MET A 91 2.65 -10.32 4.61
C MET A 91 1.63 -11.43 4.93
N ASP A 92 0.97 -11.36 6.07
CA ASP A 92 -0.05 -12.34 6.48
C ASP A 92 -1.28 -12.30 5.57
N SER A 93 -1.48 -11.21 4.85
CA SER A 93 -2.58 -11.02 3.90
C SER A 93 -2.28 -11.56 2.49
N ILE A 94 -1.04 -11.96 2.19
CA ILE A 94 -0.64 -12.46 0.87
C ILE A 94 -1.54 -13.62 0.38
N PRO A 95 -1.84 -14.65 1.19
CA PRO A 95 -2.70 -15.74 0.74
C PRO A 95 -4.10 -15.27 0.33
N THR A 96 -4.69 -14.34 1.09
CA THR A 96 -5.99 -13.75 0.79
C THR A 96 -5.94 -12.92 -0.49
N TYR A 97 -4.92 -12.08 -0.64
CA TYR A 97 -4.71 -11.27 -1.85
C TYR A 97 -4.61 -12.16 -3.09
N LEU A 98 -3.76 -13.19 -3.06
CA LEU A 98 -3.57 -14.11 -4.19
C LEU A 98 -4.83 -14.90 -4.54
N ARG A 99 -5.59 -15.35 -3.52
CA ARG A 99 -6.87 -16.02 -3.72
C ARG A 99 -7.88 -15.11 -4.39
N ASN A 100 -8.06 -13.91 -3.89
CA ASN A 100 -9.01 -12.93 -4.38
C ASN A 100 -8.64 -12.43 -5.80
N ARG A 101 -7.35 -12.23 -6.05
CA ARG A 101 -6.83 -11.88 -7.38
C ARG A 101 -7.12 -12.96 -8.42
N LYS A 102 -6.98 -14.24 -8.04
CA LYS A 102 -7.27 -15.38 -8.93
C LYS A 102 -8.76 -15.52 -9.21
N ASP A 103 -9.58 -15.20 -8.23
CA ASP A 103 -11.05 -15.34 -8.30
C ASP A 103 -11.71 -14.12 -7.63
N PRO A 104 -12.00 -13.05 -8.38
CA PRO A 104 -12.61 -11.84 -7.83
C PRO A 104 -13.96 -12.07 -7.14
N SER A 105 -14.66 -13.17 -7.44
CA SER A 105 -15.93 -13.50 -6.77
C SER A 105 -15.74 -13.86 -5.29
N LYS A 106 -14.52 -14.12 -4.86
CA LYS A 106 -14.16 -14.43 -3.47
C LYS A 106 -13.80 -13.19 -2.63
N VAL A 107 -13.81 -12.01 -3.24
CA VAL A 107 -13.60 -10.77 -2.50
C VAL A 107 -14.77 -10.54 -1.58
N VAL A 108 -14.48 -10.39 -0.28
CA VAL A 108 -15.47 -10.06 0.75
C VAL A 108 -15.11 -8.71 1.33
N TYR A 109 -16.05 -7.77 1.23
CA TYR A 109 -15.92 -6.47 1.87
C TYR A 109 -16.65 -6.48 3.21
N GLN A 110 -15.99 -6.01 4.28
CA GLN A 110 -16.60 -5.91 5.61
C GLN A 110 -17.84 -4.99 5.61
N THR A 111 -17.81 -3.97 4.75
CA THR A 111 -18.95 -3.10 4.48
C THR A 111 -18.91 -2.64 3.03
N PRO A 112 -20.06 -2.40 2.38
CA PRO A 112 -20.10 -1.90 0.99
C PRO A 112 -19.32 -0.58 0.81
N GLN A 113 -19.26 0.24 1.85
CA GLN A 113 -18.56 1.53 1.83
C GLN A 113 -17.03 1.36 1.65
N MET A 114 -16.46 0.19 1.99
CA MET A 114 -15.03 -0.08 1.77
C MET A 114 -14.71 -0.51 0.35
N ALA A 115 -15.68 -0.96 -0.43
CA ALA A 115 -15.42 -1.62 -1.72
C ALA A 115 -14.52 -0.78 -2.62
N HIS A 116 -14.87 0.48 -2.87
CA HIS A 116 -14.11 1.36 -3.76
C HIS A 116 -12.71 1.72 -3.24
N ILE A 117 -12.46 1.57 -1.92
CA ILE A 117 -11.14 1.84 -1.31
C ILE A 117 -10.19 0.66 -1.55
N VAL A 118 -10.70 -0.57 -1.42
CA VAL A 118 -9.87 -1.78 -1.41
C VAL A 118 -10.04 -2.66 -2.66
N ASP A 119 -10.90 -2.28 -3.60
CA ASP A 119 -11.11 -3.01 -4.85
C ASP A 119 -9.82 -3.12 -5.66
N VAL A 120 -9.08 -2.02 -5.77
CA VAL A 120 -7.77 -1.94 -6.46
C VAL A 120 -6.72 -2.89 -5.86
N THR A 121 -6.94 -3.36 -4.64
CA THR A 121 -6.07 -4.29 -3.90
C THR A 121 -6.76 -5.61 -3.58
N ASN A 122 -7.75 -6.00 -4.39
CA ASN A 122 -8.48 -7.27 -4.27
C ASN A 122 -9.09 -7.50 -2.88
N GLY A 123 -9.63 -6.44 -2.26
CA GLY A 123 -10.30 -6.50 -0.96
C GLY A 123 -9.35 -6.50 0.25
N VAL A 124 -8.07 -6.28 0.06
CA VAL A 124 -7.05 -6.26 1.13
C VAL A 124 -6.55 -4.84 1.35
N VAL A 125 -6.47 -4.40 2.59
CA VAL A 125 -5.82 -3.12 2.93
C VAL A 125 -4.31 -3.30 2.88
N ILE A 126 -3.66 -2.62 1.94
CA ILE A 126 -2.21 -2.71 1.70
C ILE A 126 -1.53 -1.36 1.93
N TYR A 127 -2.14 -0.28 1.44
CA TYR A 127 -1.52 1.05 1.41
C TYR A 127 -1.92 1.90 2.61
N GLN A 128 -1.00 2.76 3.06
CA GLN A 128 -1.26 3.71 4.15
C GLN A 128 -2.40 4.68 3.80
N GLU A 129 -2.52 5.04 2.53
CA GLU A 129 -3.57 5.88 1.98
C GLU A 129 -4.95 5.23 2.16
N GLN A 130 -5.05 3.92 2.00
CA GLN A 130 -6.30 3.18 2.24
C GLN A 130 -6.71 3.24 3.72
N VAL A 131 -5.76 3.10 4.64
CA VAL A 131 -6.04 3.26 6.09
C VAL A 131 -6.60 4.65 6.38
N MET A 132 -5.98 5.69 5.83
CA MET A 132 -6.44 7.06 6.02
C MET A 132 -7.83 7.29 5.39
N GLN A 133 -8.05 6.73 4.20
CA GLN A 133 -9.32 6.84 3.49
C GLN A 133 -10.45 6.12 4.25
N ILE A 134 -10.19 4.92 4.77
CA ILE A 134 -11.13 4.18 5.64
C ILE A 134 -11.50 5.03 6.86
N CYS A 135 -10.55 5.59 7.58
CA CYS A 135 -10.82 6.44 8.74
C CYS A 135 -11.68 7.66 8.38
N ARG A 136 -11.41 8.28 7.24
CA ARG A 136 -12.12 9.48 6.78
C ARG A 136 -13.54 9.17 6.31
N GLU A 137 -13.70 8.16 5.47
CA GLU A 137 -14.98 7.89 4.82
C GLU A 137 -15.94 7.10 5.70
N LEU A 138 -15.44 6.18 6.51
CA LEU A 138 -16.30 5.37 7.38
C LEU A 138 -16.62 6.07 8.69
N ALA A 139 -15.64 6.73 9.31
CA ALA A 139 -15.80 7.35 10.62
C ALA A 139 -15.93 8.88 10.60
N GLY A 140 -15.71 9.52 9.44
CA GLY A 140 -15.77 10.97 9.31
C GLY A 140 -14.56 11.69 9.92
N PHE A 141 -13.42 11.04 10.00
CA PHE A 141 -12.19 11.66 10.49
C PHE A 141 -11.72 12.78 9.57
N SER A 142 -11.17 13.84 10.15
CA SER A 142 -10.39 14.80 9.39
C SER A 142 -9.10 14.15 8.85
N PHE A 143 -8.47 14.80 7.88
CA PHE A 143 -7.19 14.33 7.36
C PHE A 143 -6.12 14.20 8.46
N GLY A 144 -6.05 15.17 9.37
CA GLY A 144 -5.11 15.14 10.49
C GLY A 144 -5.35 14.00 11.49
N GLN A 145 -6.62 13.68 11.80
CA GLN A 145 -6.96 12.54 12.64
C GLN A 145 -6.58 11.21 11.95
N ALA A 146 -6.92 11.04 10.67
CA ALA A 146 -6.56 9.86 9.92
C ALA A 146 -5.02 9.66 9.83
N ASP A 147 -4.26 10.74 9.65
CA ASP A 147 -2.80 10.70 9.66
C ASP A 147 -2.24 10.34 11.04
N ASN A 148 -2.88 10.76 12.14
CA ASN A 148 -2.51 10.35 13.49
C ASN A 148 -2.68 8.82 13.68
N VAL A 149 -3.79 8.25 13.21
CA VAL A 149 -4.01 6.79 13.22
C VAL A 149 -2.92 6.07 12.42
N ARG A 150 -2.68 6.49 11.19
CA ARG A 150 -1.62 5.94 10.33
C ARG A 150 -0.25 5.96 11.03
N ARG A 151 0.13 7.10 11.64
CA ARG A 151 1.40 7.22 12.37
C ARG A 151 1.43 6.36 13.64
N ALA A 152 0.31 6.26 14.36
CA ALA A 152 0.22 5.41 15.55
C ALA A 152 0.39 3.94 15.19
N MET A 153 -0.23 3.48 14.10
CA MET A 153 -0.07 2.13 13.55
C MET A 153 1.38 1.86 13.17
N SER A 154 2.02 2.72 12.38
CA SER A 154 3.42 2.57 11.94
C SER A 154 4.40 2.53 13.12
N LYS A 155 4.13 3.30 14.18
CA LYS A 155 4.98 3.37 15.39
C LYS A 155 4.56 2.39 16.49
N LYS A 156 3.56 1.53 16.24
CA LYS A 156 3.00 0.55 17.18
C LYS A 156 2.59 1.18 18.53
N LYS A 157 1.99 2.37 18.49
CA LYS A 157 1.53 3.09 19.69
C LYS A 157 0.15 2.61 20.11
N LEU A 158 0.07 1.45 20.77
CA LEU A 158 -1.18 0.77 21.14
C LEU A 158 -2.16 1.67 21.89
N LYS A 159 -1.72 2.42 22.91
CA LYS A 159 -2.60 3.33 23.67
C LYS A 159 -3.28 4.39 22.81
N VAL A 160 -2.58 4.91 21.80
CA VAL A 160 -3.16 5.87 20.86
C VAL A 160 -4.16 5.15 19.94
N MET A 161 -3.81 3.95 19.48
CA MET A 161 -4.71 3.14 18.66
C MET A 161 -6.01 2.80 19.41
N GLU A 162 -5.93 2.40 20.68
CA GLU A 162 -7.11 2.10 21.50
C GLU A 162 -8.01 3.34 21.69
N ALA A 163 -7.45 4.51 21.95
CA ALA A 163 -8.21 5.75 22.09
C ALA A 163 -8.89 6.14 20.76
N GLU A 164 -8.17 6.08 19.64
CA GLU A 164 -8.72 6.41 18.33
C GLU A 164 -9.74 5.36 17.84
N ARG A 165 -9.70 4.12 18.36
CA ARG A 165 -10.72 3.09 18.09
C ARG A 165 -12.10 3.53 18.56
N GLU A 166 -12.21 4.06 19.79
CA GLU A 166 -13.47 4.57 20.30
C GLU A 166 -14.02 5.69 19.41
N HIS A 167 -13.15 6.62 18.99
CA HIS A 167 -13.53 7.68 18.06
C HIS A 167 -13.96 7.12 16.68
N PHE A 168 -13.26 6.12 16.19
CA PHE A 168 -13.59 5.47 14.91
C PHE A 168 -14.96 4.79 14.96
N VAL A 169 -15.25 4.07 16.03
CA VAL A 169 -16.51 3.31 16.17
C VAL A 169 -17.67 4.22 16.52
N HIS A 170 -17.55 5.00 17.59
CA HIS A 170 -18.66 5.75 18.21
C HIS A 170 -18.65 7.24 17.89
N GLY A 171 -17.57 7.76 17.36
CA GLY A 171 -17.40 9.19 17.10
C GLY A 171 -16.83 9.95 18.28
N CYS A 172 -16.58 11.25 18.07
CA CYS A 172 -16.04 12.15 19.06
C CYS A 172 -16.67 13.55 18.91
N THR A 173 -16.98 14.18 20.05
CA THR A 173 -17.52 15.55 20.10
C THR A 173 -16.55 16.53 20.75
N GLU A 174 -15.33 16.09 21.08
CA GLU A 174 -14.30 16.99 21.64
C GLU A 174 -13.91 18.06 20.61
N PRO A 175 -13.78 19.33 21.02
CA PRO A 175 -13.35 20.41 20.13
C PRO A 175 -12.02 20.07 19.42
N GLY A 176 -12.02 20.16 18.10
CA GLY A 176 -10.87 19.86 17.25
C GLY A 176 -10.63 18.38 16.94
N LYS A 177 -11.50 17.49 17.44
CA LYS A 177 -11.48 16.05 17.16
C LYS A 177 -12.84 15.50 16.72
N GLU A 178 -13.76 16.40 16.40
CA GLU A 178 -15.13 16.01 16.06
C GLU A 178 -15.13 15.03 14.87
N CYS A 179 -15.86 13.92 15.05
CA CYS A 179 -16.09 12.95 14.00
C CYS A 179 -17.39 12.18 14.27
N ALA A 180 -18.02 11.70 13.21
CA ALA A 180 -19.31 11.03 13.32
C ALA A 180 -19.20 9.62 13.95
N GLY A 181 -18.14 8.90 13.65
CA GLY A 181 -17.99 7.51 13.96
C GLY A 181 -18.75 6.60 12.99
N CYS A 182 -18.28 5.36 12.85
CA CYS A 182 -18.84 4.37 11.93
C CYS A 182 -20.31 4.05 12.24
N VAL A 183 -20.67 3.93 13.50
CA VAL A 183 -22.03 3.58 13.92
C VAL A 183 -23.05 4.64 13.46
N LYS A 184 -22.72 5.91 13.62
CA LYS A 184 -23.59 7.01 13.15
C LYS A 184 -23.69 7.07 11.62
N ASN A 185 -22.64 6.58 10.92
CA ASN A 185 -22.62 6.48 9.46
C ASN A 185 -23.26 5.17 8.95
N GLY A 186 -23.98 4.44 9.79
CA GLY A 186 -24.76 3.28 9.43
C GLY A 186 -23.98 1.96 9.36
N ILE A 187 -22.76 1.90 9.87
CA ILE A 187 -21.96 0.69 9.93
C ILE A 187 -22.17 0.04 11.31
N PRO A 188 -22.60 -1.24 11.38
CA PRO A 188 -22.79 -1.92 12.65
C PRO A 188 -21.50 -1.91 13.51
N GLU A 189 -21.67 -1.74 14.82
CA GLU A 189 -20.53 -1.66 15.76
C GLU A 189 -19.59 -2.84 15.68
N ALA A 190 -20.14 -4.07 15.57
CA ALA A 190 -19.33 -5.28 15.41
C ALA A 190 -18.46 -5.24 14.14
N VAL A 191 -18.99 -4.72 13.03
CA VAL A 191 -18.28 -4.56 11.76
C VAL A 191 -17.22 -3.45 11.89
N ALA A 192 -17.56 -2.31 12.49
CA ALA A 192 -16.60 -1.22 12.72
C ALA A 192 -15.41 -1.68 13.56
N ASN A 193 -15.68 -2.47 14.61
CA ASN A 193 -14.65 -3.06 15.47
C ASN A 193 -13.78 -4.10 14.75
N GLN A 194 -14.30 -4.77 13.74
CA GLN A 194 -13.55 -5.73 12.92
C GLN A 194 -12.66 -5.02 11.89
N ILE A 195 -13.12 -3.90 11.37
CA ILE A 195 -12.36 -3.09 10.40
C ILE A 195 -11.15 -2.44 11.07
N TYR A 196 -11.33 -1.92 12.30
CA TYR A 196 -10.25 -1.25 13.05
C TYR A 196 -9.23 -2.24 13.59
#